data_b07aebde26e37bdec6e0c37036c92a61
#
_entry.id   b07aebde26e37bdec6e0c37036c92a61
#
_cell.length_a   1.000
_cell.length_b   1.000
_cell.length_c   1.000
_cell.angle_alpha   90.00
_cell.angle_beta   90.00
_cell.angle_gamma   90.00
#
_symmetry.space_group_name_H-M   'P 1'
#
loop_
_entity.id
_entity.type
_entity.pdbx_description
1 polymer ?
#
loop_
_entity_poly.entity_id
_entity_poly.type
_entity_poly.pdbx_seq_one_letter_code
_entity_poly.pdbx_strand_id
1 'polypeptide(L)'
;MTPKKALCIHSFATMGRSSTAVIAPALAAKGIQPVMLPTVVLSTHYGITGPIAKQDMTSFCKDALEHYRHMGMSFDCVFSGFVSSKEQMDIIKEAYSMTEKGLKLCDPVMADHGKLYSSITDDLVEGFKELCRHADLITPNPTEALILLGREYDQLVFTKEEATEIVTALGEMYANVIITGTKFTDGSVACTGYDKEKKEVFFIPLNYLPVSYPGTGDLFGGCLAAFVLEGNNLKTACEKTARFIEKVVAYTYESGDETKFGVHIEPMLKYLVD
;
A
#
# COMPACT_ATOMS: atom_id res chain seq x y z
N MET A 1 3.71 19.09 20.45
CA MET A 1 2.55 18.52 19.73
C MET A 1 2.60 17.00 19.91
N THR A 2 1.45 16.36 20.13
CA THR A 2 1.38 14.90 20.22
C THR A 2 1.59 14.32 18.81
N PRO A 3 2.44 13.29 18.63
CA PRO A 3 2.59 12.64 17.34
C PRO A 3 1.27 12.10 16.80
N LYS A 4 1.05 12.23 15.49
CA LYS A 4 -0.06 11.55 14.81
C LYS A 4 0.12 10.05 14.92
N LYS A 5 -0.99 9.28 14.90
CA LYS A 5 -1.00 7.82 15.01
C LYS A 5 -1.55 7.20 13.75
N ALA A 6 -0.80 6.27 13.17
CA ALA A 6 -1.25 5.46 12.04
C ALA A 6 -1.41 4.00 12.47
N LEU A 7 -2.64 3.48 12.45
CA LEU A 7 -2.92 2.06 12.64
C LEU A 7 -2.68 1.34 11.32
N CYS A 8 -1.71 0.42 11.30
CA CYS A 8 -1.31 -0.32 10.11
C CYS A 8 -1.73 -1.79 10.27
N ILE A 9 -2.68 -2.22 9.44
CA ILE A 9 -3.25 -3.58 9.45
C ILE A 9 -2.71 -4.32 8.22
N HIS A 10 -1.60 -5.01 8.41
CA HIS A 10 -0.84 -5.72 7.37
C HIS A 10 -0.23 -7.00 7.90
N SER A 11 0.38 -7.81 7.02
CA SER A 11 1.25 -8.89 7.48
C SER A 11 2.52 -8.35 8.16
N PHE A 12 3.21 -9.21 8.91
CA PHE A 12 4.55 -8.95 9.43
C PHE A 12 5.48 -10.10 9.05
N ALA A 13 6.40 -9.85 8.12
CA ALA A 13 7.50 -10.75 7.81
C ALA A 13 8.69 -10.45 8.73
N THR A 14 9.11 -11.44 9.53
CA THR A 14 10.20 -11.24 10.50
C THR A 14 11.56 -11.13 9.83
N MET A 15 11.71 -11.72 8.64
CA MET A 15 12.89 -11.59 7.78
C MET A 15 12.48 -11.03 6.43
N GLY A 16 13.18 -10.00 5.98
CA GLY A 16 12.91 -9.27 4.75
C GLY A 16 12.22 -7.92 5.00
N ARG A 17 12.14 -7.12 3.95
CA ARG A 17 11.66 -5.73 3.98
C ARG A 17 10.34 -5.62 3.22
N SER A 18 9.26 -6.10 3.84
CA SER A 18 7.90 -6.04 3.30
C SER A 18 6.89 -5.77 4.40
N SER A 19 5.72 -5.32 4.02
CA SER A 19 4.58 -5.02 4.90
C SER A 19 5.00 -4.13 6.09
N THR A 20 4.59 -4.46 7.31
CA THR A 20 4.87 -3.65 8.50
C THR A 20 6.36 -3.40 8.75
N ALA A 21 7.25 -4.28 8.28
CA ALA A 21 8.70 -4.10 8.44
C ALA A 21 9.27 -2.87 7.71
N VAL A 22 8.63 -2.41 6.63
CA VAL A 22 9.02 -1.18 5.90
C VAL A 22 8.09 -0.01 6.20
N ILE A 23 6.81 -0.27 6.50
CA ILE A 23 5.83 0.76 6.83
C ILE A 23 6.19 1.46 8.15
N ALA A 24 6.51 0.68 9.19
CA ALA A 24 6.80 1.24 10.52
C ALA A 24 7.98 2.22 10.54
N PRO A 25 9.17 1.88 10.00
CA PRO A 25 10.29 2.82 9.99
C PRO A 25 10.02 4.05 9.11
N ALA A 26 9.28 3.92 7.99
CA ALA A 26 8.91 5.06 7.15
C ALA A 26 8.02 6.07 7.89
N LEU A 27 6.97 5.60 8.57
CA LEU A 27 6.10 6.44 9.39
C LEU A 27 6.87 7.07 10.56
N ALA A 28 7.67 6.29 11.27
CA ALA A 28 8.45 6.77 12.41
C ALA A 28 9.47 7.84 12.01
N ALA A 29 10.14 7.70 10.86
CA ALA A 29 11.06 8.69 10.31
C ALA A 29 10.37 10.05 10.06
N LYS A 30 9.06 10.02 9.76
CA LYS A 30 8.22 11.23 9.57
C LYS A 30 7.54 11.71 10.85
N GLY A 31 7.95 11.21 12.02
CA GLY A 31 7.40 11.63 13.32
C GLY A 31 5.98 11.15 13.60
N ILE A 32 5.50 10.15 12.86
CA ILE A 32 4.19 9.52 13.04
C ILE A 32 4.38 8.24 13.86
N GLN A 33 3.58 8.05 14.91
CA GLN A 33 3.58 6.82 15.70
C GLN A 33 2.93 5.69 14.90
N PRO A 34 3.70 4.67 14.47
CA PRO A 34 3.11 3.50 13.86
C PRO A 34 2.51 2.58 14.92
N VAL A 35 1.24 2.23 14.77
CA VAL A 35 0.55 1.23 15.60
C VAL A 35 0.36 -0.01 14.73
N MET A 36 1.16 -1.05 14.96
CA MET A 36 1.17 -2.24 14.12
C MET A 36 0.18 -3.28 14.61
N LEU A 37 -0.76 -3.67 13.73
CA LEU A 37 -1.73 -4.72 13.95
C LEU A 37 -1.53 -5.81 12.88
N PRO A 38 -0.68 -6.83 13.13
CA PRO A 38 -0.35 -7.82 12.12
C PRO A 38 -1.52 -8.77 11.87
N THR A 39 -1.93 -8.94 10.60
CA THR A 39 -2.94 -9.92 10.16
C THR A 39 -2.40 -11.35 10.22
N VAL A 40 -1.12 -11.50 9.92
CA VAL A 40 -0.35 -12.74 10.00
C VAL A 40 1.10 -12.42 10.31
N VAL A 41 1.73 -13.22 11.14
CA VAL A 41 3.19 -13.20 11.35
C VAL A 41 3.82 -14.32 10.53
N LEU A 42 4.83 -13.97 9.75
CA LEU A 42 5.52 -14.85 8.81
C LEU A 42 7.02 -14.86 9.09
N SER A 43 7.67 -16.01 8.92
CA SER A 43 9.15 -16.06 8.97
C SER A 43 9.80 -15.30 7.83
N THR A 44 9.17 -15.28 6.63
CA THR A 44 9.51 -14.49 5.45
C THR A 44 8.24 -14.18 4.66
N HIS A 45 8.27 -13.26 3.69
CA HIS A 45 7.14 -13.05 2.79
C HIS A 45 6.91 -14.26 1.86
N TYR A 46 5.68 -14.39 1.32
CA TYR A 46 5.28 -15.54 0.49
C TYR A 46 6.05 -15.73 -0.82
N GLY A 47 6.81 -14.74 -1.29
CA GLY A 47 7.63 -14.84 -2.49
C GLY A 47 8.94 -15.63 -2.27
N ILE A 48 9.28 -16.04 -1.04
CA ILE A 48 10.44 -16.89 -0.76
C ILE A 48 10.04 -18.37 -0.89
N THR A 49 10.89 -19.15 -1.55
CA THR A 49 10.68 -20.59 -1.71
C THR A 49 10.97 -21.35 -0.43
N GLY A 50 10.16 -22.37 -0.14
CA GLY A 50 10.32 -23.28 1.01
C GLY A 50 9.17 -23.18 2.02
N PRO A 51 9.22 -23.97 3.08
CA PRO A 51 8.19 -23.95 4.11
C PRO A 51 8.34 -22.68 4.97
N ILE A 52 7.30 -21.83 4.93
CA ILE A 52 7.24 -20.59 5.71
C ILE A 52 6.54 -20.89 7.04
N ALA A 53 7.18 -20.55 8.17
CA ALA A 53 6.49 -20.52 9.45
C ALA A 53 5.48 -19.36 9.44
N LYS A 54 4.24 -19.63 9.85
CA LYS A 54 3.17 -18.63 9.88
C LYS A 54 2.29 -18.79 11.11
N GLN A 55 1.83 -17.65 11.63
CA GLN A 55 0.85 -17.56 12.70
C GLN A 55 -0.26 -16.60 12.26
N ASP A 56 -1.48 -17.08 12.17
CA ASP A 56 -2.66 -16.26 11.99
C ASP A 56 -2.91 -15.41 13.25
N MET A 57 -3.25 -14.13 13.04
CA MET A 57 -3.42 -13.17 14.13
C MET A 57 -4.85 -12.62 14.21
N THR A 58 -5.83 -13.27 13.57
CA THR A 58 -7.22 -12.78 13.49
C THR A 58 -7.83 -12.52 14.87
N SER A 59 -7.73 -13.50 15.79
CA SER A 59 -8.26 -13.31 17.16
C SER A 59 -7.55 -12.18 17.89
N PHE A 60 -6.22 -12.12 17.80
CA PHE A 60 -5.45 -11.02 18.40
C PHE A 60 -5.89 -9.65 17.86
N CYS A 61 -6.11 -9.54 16.55
CA CYS A 61 -6.56 -8.29 15.94
C CYS A 61 -7.90 -7.83 16.49
N LYS A 62 -8.85 -8.75 16.68
CA LYS A 62 -10.16 -8.45 17.29
C LYS A 62 -10.01 -7.95 18.72
N ASP A 63 -9.31 -8.72 19.55
CA ASP A 63 -9.10 -8.37 20.95
C ASP A 63 -8.37 -7.03 21.10
N ALA A 64 -7.38 -6.77 20.23
CA ALA A 64 -6.64 -5.52 20.23
C ALA A 64 -7.53 -4.32 19.84
N LEU A 65 -8.37 -4.43 18.81
CA LEU A 65 -9.29 -3.35 18.43
C LEU A 65 -10.31 -3.08 19.53
N GLU A 66 -10.88 -4.12 20.16
CA GLU A 66 -11.78 -3.98 21.29
C GLU A 66 -11.09 -3.23 22.46
N HIS A 67 -9.85 -3.63 22.79
CA HIS A 67 -9.06 -2.94 23.80
C HIS A 67 -8.78 -1.48 23.42
N TYR A 68 -8.41 -1.18 22.18
CA TYR A 68 -8.19 0.19 21.72
C TYR A 68 -9.47 1.04 21.84
N ARG A 69 -10.62 0.46 21.51
CA ARG A 69 -11.92 1.14 21.68
C ARG A 69 -12.22 1.39 23.17
N HIS A 70 -11.98 0.41 24.02
CA HIS A 70 -12.15 0.57 25.47
C HIS A 70 -11.27 1.69 26.04
N MET A 71 -10.05 1.86 25.52
CA MET A 71 -9.17 2.97 25.86
C MET A 71 -9.55 4.33 25.23
N GLY A 72 -10.61 4.40 24.44
CA GLY A 72 -10.99 5.62 23.71
C GLY A 72 -9.95 6.06 22.66
N MET A 73 -9.21 5.11 22.09
CA MET A 73 -8.22 5.42 21.07
C MET A 73 -8.86 5.83 19.75
N SER A 74 -8.27 6.84 19.11
CA SER A 74 -8.54 7.23 17.73
C SER A 74 -7.24 7.33 16.95
N PHE A 75 -7.33 7.20 15.63
CA PHE A 75 -6.18 7.19 14.73
C PHE A 75 -6.31 8.29 13.68
N ASP A 76 -5.18 8.93 13.34
CA ASP A 76 -5.09 9.92 12.25
C ASP A 76 -5.04 9.22 10.88
N CYS A 77 -4.67 7.95 10.84
CA CYS A 77 -4.69 7.11 9.66
C CYS A 77 -4.98 5.66 10.05
N VAL A 78 -5.77 4.97 9.26
CA VAL A 78 -5.81 3.50 9.21
C VAL A 78 -5.33 3.07 7.84
N PHE A 79 -4.20 2.38 7.79
CA PHE A 79 -3.60 1.85 6.58
C PHE A 79 -3.73 0.34 6.56
N SER A 80 -4.49 -0.18 5.63
CA SER A 80 -4.72 -1.62 5.44
C SER A 80 -4.06 -2.14 4.17
N GLY A 81 -3.59 -3.38 4.23
CA GLY A 81 -3.03 -4.08 3.07
C GLY A 81 -3.28 -5.57 3.14
N PHE A 82 -2.25 -6.40 3.23
CA PHE A 82 -2.40 -7.84 3.15
C PHE A 82 -3.32 -8.42 4.24
N VAL A 83 -4.30 -9.22 3.81
CA VAL A 83 -5.19 -10.02 4.64
C VAL A 83 -5.24 -11.47 4.12
N SER A 84 -5.56 -12.41 5.00
CA SER A 84 -5.68 -13.84 4.69
C SER A 84 -7.11 -14.38 4.81
N SER A 85 -8.07 -13.56 5.26
CA SER A 85 -9.47 -13.97 5.43
C SER A 85 -10.45 -12.80 5.31
N LYS A 86 -11.72 -13.10 5.01
CA LYS A 86 -12.82 -12.10 5.06
C LYS A 86 -13.01 -11.53 6.45
N GLU A 87 -12.82 -12.33 7.47
CA GLU A 87 -12.92 -11.91 8.88
C GLU A 87 -11.92 -10.78 9.20
N GLN A 88 -10.70 -10.84 8.63
CA GLN A 88 -9.74 -9.75 8.75
C GLN A 88 -10.17 -8.48 8.00
N MET A 89 -10.91 -8.60 6.89
CA MET A 89 -11.51 -7.45 6.20
C MET A 89 -12.60 -6.78 7.04
N ASP A 90 -13.40 -7.56 7.77
CA ASP A 90 -14.38 -7.00 8.70
C ASP A 90 -13.71 -6.26 9.86
N ILE A 91 -12.58 -6.77 10.37
CA ILE A 91 -11.73 -6.08 11.34
C ILE A 91 -11.22 -4.74 10.80
N ILE A 92 -10.81 -4.68 9.52
CA ILE A 92 -10.36 -3.42 8.89
C ILE A 92 -11.53 -2.42 8.79
N LYS A 93 -12.72 -2.87 8.37
CA LYS A 93 -13.91 -1.99 8.32
C LYS A 93 -14.26 -1.43 9.71
N GLU A 94 -14.12 -2.25 10.73
CA GLU A 94 -14.27 -1.83 12.12
C GLU A 94 -13.20 -0.80 12.52
N ALA A 95 -11.93 -1.03 12.16
CA ALA A 95 -10.85 -0.08 12.42
C ALA A 95 -11.06 1.27 11.70
N TYR A 96 -11.63 1.26 10.49
CA TYR A 96 -12.00 2.49 9.78
C TYR A 96 -13.01 3.34 10.56
N SER A 97 -13.91 2.72 11.36
CA SER A 97 -14.84 3.46 12.22
C SER A 97 -14.15 4.19 13.39
N MET A 98 -12.91 3.81 13.74
CA MET A 98 -12.10 4.48 14.78
C MET A 98 -11.33 5.69 14.24
N THR A 99 -11.60 6.09 12.98
CA THR A 99 -10.92 7.17 12.26
C THR A 99 -11.97 8.12 11.69
N GLU A 100 -12.56 8.98 12.54
CA GLU A 100 -13.65 9.87 12.11
C GLU A 100 -13.21 10.93 11.10
N LYS A 101 -12.00 11.49 11.27
CA LYS A 101 -11.44 12.57 10.44
C LYS A 101 -10.06 12.23 9.86
N GLY A 102 -9.57 11.04 10.11
CA GLY A 102 -8.29 10.56 9.63
C GLY A 102 -8.38 9.89 8.26
N LEU A 103 -7.24 9.57 7.70
CA LEU A 103 -7.09 8.93 6.39
C LEU A 103 -7.39 7.43 6.50
N LYS A 104 -8.27 6.92 5.65
CA LYS A 104 -8.46 5.48 5.40
C LYS A 104 -7.75 5.12 4.09
N LEU A 105 -6.58 4.52 4.20
CA LEU A 105 -5.77 4.08 3.06
C LEU A 105 -5.89 2.57 2.90
N CYS A 106 -6.26 2.12 1.71
CA CYS A 106 -6.30 0.70 1.36
C CYS A 106 -5.32 0.39 0.23
N ASP A 107 -4.38 -0.48 0.52
CA ASP A 107 -3.57 -1.16 -0.50
C ASP A 107 -4.24 -2.53 -0.77
N PRO A 108 -4.85 -2.75 -1.95
CA PRO A 108 -5.62 -3.95 -2.22
C PRO A 108 -4.73 -5.12 -2.63
N VAL A 109 -3.86 -5.56 -1.74
CA VAL A 109 -2.80 -6.57 -1.99
C VAL A 109 -3.38 -7.91 -2.40
N MET A 110 -3.66 -8.11 -3.70
CA MET A 110 -4.27 -9.35 -4.22
C MET A 110 -3.58 -9.93 -5.45
N ALA A 111 -2.85 -9.13 -6.21
CA ALA A 111 -2.30 -9.56 -7.49
C ALA A 111 -1.08 -8.72 -7.90
N ASP A 112 -0.24 -9.25 -8.80
CA ASP A 112 0.78 -8.48 -9.50
C ASP A 112 1.17 -9.18 -10.82
N HIS A 113 1.71 -8.41 -11.77
CA HIS A 113 2.19 -8.91 -13.06
C HIS A 113 1.16 -9.81 -13.80
N GLY A 114 -0.12 -9.45 -13.78
CA GLY A 114 -1.20 -10.17 -14.45
C GLY A 114 -1.59 -11.48 -13.76
N LYS A 115 -1.29 -11.66 -12.47
CA LYS A 115 -1.60 -12.89 -11.73
C LYS A 115 -2.05 -12.59 -10.30
N LEU A 116 -3.11 -13.29 -9.86
CA LEU A 116 -3.46 -13.34 -8.44
C LEU A 116 -2.34 -14.00 -7.62
N TYR A 117 -2.12 -13.51 -6.42
CA TYR A 117 -1.28 -14.23 -5.47
C TYR A 117 -1.93 -15.55 -5.07
N SER A 118 -1.13 -16.57 -4.82
CA SER A 118 -1.60 -17.94 -4.53
C SER A 118 -2.49 -18.04 -3.28
N SER A 119 -2.43 -17.05 -2.39
CA SER A 119 -3.24 -16.97 -1.17
C SER A 119 -4.57 -16.25 -1.38
N ILE A 120 -4.83 -15.66 -2.54
CA ILE A 120 -6.03 -14.87 -2.82
C ILE A 120 -7.08 -15.74 -3.51
N THR A 121 -8.28 -15.74 -2.95
CA THR A 121 -9.47 -16.40 -3.46
C THR A 121 -10.45 -15.37 -4.04
N ASP A 122 -11.42 -15.82 -4.83
CA ASP A 122 -12.47 -14.94 -5.38
C ASP A 122 -13.22 -14.18 -4.27
N ASP A 123 -13.46 -14.83 -3.14
CA ASP A 123 -14.09 -14.21 -1.98
C ASP A 123 -13.25 -13.06 -1.40
N LEU A 124 -11.92 -13.18 -1.42
CA LEU A 124 -11.02 -12.11 -1.00
C LEU A 124 -10.99 -10.98 -2.02
N VAL A 125 -11.05 -11.27 -3.31
CA VAL A 125 -11.17 -10.26 -4.36
C VAL A 125 -12.41 -9.40 -4.17
N GLU A 126 -13.58 -10.03 -3.97
CA GLU A 126 -14.82 -9.29 -3.70
C GLU A 126 -14.76 -8.52 -2.37
N GLY A 127 -14.12 -9.08 -1.36
CA GLY A 127 -13.87 -8.39 -0.10
C GLY A 127 -12.99 -7.15 -0.26
N PHE A 128 -11.94 -7.18 -1.08
CA PHE A 128 -11.12 -6.01 -1.40
C PHE A 128 -11.91 -4.95 -2.17
N LYS A 129 -12.76 -5.33 -3.13
CA LYS A 129 -13.66 -4.40 -3.82
C LYS A 129 -14.56 -3.67 -2.84
N GLU A 130 -15.11 -4.39 -1.86
CA GLU A 130 -15.93 -3.79 -0.80
C GLU A 130 -15.08 -2.87 0.09
N LEU A 131 -13.91 -3.32 0.53
CA LEU A 131 -13.02 -2.55 1.41
C LEU A 131 -12.59 -1.23 0.77
N CYS A 132 -12.25 -1.25 -0.53
CA CYS A 132 -11.89 -0.05 -1.29
C CYS A 132 -13.04 0.99 -1.34
N ARG A 133 -14.30 0.58 -1.27
CA ARG A 133 -15.45 1.51 -1.19
C ARG A 133 -15.53 2.27 0.13
N HIS A 134 -14.91 1.75 1.18
CA HIS A 134 -14.85 2.38 2.50
C HIS A 134 -13.57 3.20 2.73
N ALA A 135 -12.62 3.15 1.79
CA ALA A 135 -11.37 3.90 1.86
C ALA A 135 -11.52 5.34 1.33
N ASP A 136 -10.64 6.23 1.76
CA ASP A 136 -10.49 7.60 1.24
C ASP A 136 -9.43 7.67 0.14
N LEU A 137 -8.52 6.70 0.12
CA LEU A 137 -7.42 6.57 -0.85
C LEU A 137 -7.10 5.09 -1.06
N ILE A 138 -6.94 4.69 -2.32
CA ILE A 138 -6.50 3.34 -2.70
C ILE A 138 -5.23 3.39 -3.54
N THR A 139 -4.35 2.37 -3.38
CA THR A 139 -3.04 2.31 -4.04
C THR A 139 -2.82 1.03 -4.86
N PRO A 140 -3.75 0.68 -5.78
CA PRO A 140 -3.58 -0.54 -6.57
C PRO A 140 -2.37 -0.46 -7.51
N ASN A 141 -1.76 -1.61 -7.81
CA ASN A 141 -0.92 -1.76 -8.99
C ASN A 141 -1.80 -1.94 -10.26
N PRO A 142 -1.24 -1.95 -11.49
CA PRO A 142 -2.05 -2.06 -12.72
C PRO A 142 -2.93 -3.32 -12.78
N THR A 143 -2.46 -4.46 -12.26
CA THR A 143 -3.23 -5.71 -12.21
C THR A 143 -4.44 -5.57 -11.30
N GLU A 144 -4.22 -5.07 -10.11
CA GLU A 144 -5.27 -4.82 -9.11
C GLU A 144 -6.27 -3.78 -9.58
N ALA A 145 -5.81 -2.73 -10.28
CA ALA A 145 -6.67 -1.70 -10.87
C ALA A 145 -7.70 -2.31 -11.84
N LEU A 146 -7.26 -3.22 -12.71
CA LEU A 146 -8.15 -3.91 -13.66
C LEU A 146 -9.08 -4.88 -12.95
N ILE A 147 -8.60 -5.63 -11.94
CA ILE A 147 -9.42 -6.53 -11.12
C ILE A 147 -10.52 -5.76 -10.38
N LEU A 148 -10.20 -4.62 -9.79
CA LEU A 148 -11.17 -3.77 -9.11
C LEU A 148 -12.28 -3.27 -10.04
N LEU A 149 -11.96 -3.04 -11.32
CA LEU A 149 -12.93 -2.67 -12.36
C LEU A 149 -13.67 -3.89 -12.97
N GLY A 150 -13.29 -5.12 -12.61
CA GLY A 150 -13.83 -6.34 -13.22
C GLY A 150 -13.44 -6.52 -14.68
N ARG A 151 -12.28 -5.98 -15.09
CA ARG A 151 -11.72 -6.09 -16.44
C ARG A 151 -10.71 -7.23 -16.53
N GLU A 152 -10.44 -7.72 -17.74
CA GLU A 152 -9.32 -8.62 -18.01
C GLU A 152 -7.99 -7.92 -17.71
N TYR A 153 -7.01 -8.64 -17.19
CA TYR A 153 -5.75 -8.10 -16.68
C TYR A 153 -4.50 -8.82 -17.24
N ASP A 154 -4.60 -9.32 -18.45
CA ASP A 154 -3.52 -9.93 -19.23
C ASP A 154 -2.65 -8.88 -19.95
N GLN A 155 -3.19 -7.70 -20.23
CA GLN A 155 -2.47 -6.57 -20.83
C GLN A 155 -2.25 -5.45 -19.79
N LEU A 156 -0.97 -5.17 -19.49
CA LEU A 156 -0.55 -4.21 -18.45
C LEU A 156 0.30 -3.04 -18.99
N VAL A 157 0.24 -2.81 -20.31
CA VAL A 157 0.89 -1.66 -20.98
C VAL A 157 -0.21 -0.86 -21.64
N PHE A 158 -0.30 0.44 -21.34
CA PHE A 158 -1.43 1.29 -21.69
C PHE A 158 -0.99 2.49 -22.52
N THR A 159 -1.90 3.05 -23.29
CA THR A 159 -1.79 4.44 -23.73
C THR A 159 -2.10 5.37 -22.56
N LYS A 160 -1.79 6.66 -22.68
CA LYS A 160 -2.16 7.65 -21.65
C LYS A 160 -3.68 7.82 -21.54
N GLU A 161 -4.39 7.67 -22.66
CA GLU A 161 -5.84 7.73 -22.73
C GLU A 161 -6.47 6.55 -21.96
N GLU A 162 -6.00 5.33 -22.19
CA GLU A 162 -6.47 4.13 -21.46
C GLU A 162 -6.19 4.25 -19.97
N ALA A 163 -4.99 4.66 -19.57
CA ALA A 163 -4.64 4.87 -18.16
C ALA A 163 -5.50 5.97 -17.52
N THR A 164 -5.83 7.03 -18.26
CA THR A 164 -6.75 8.09 -17.81
C THR A 164 -8.15 7.53 -17.59
N GLU A 165 -8.66 6.72 -18.52
CA GLU A 165 -9.97 6.08 -18.39
C GLU A 165 -10.02 5.15 -17.18
N ILE A 166 -9.00 4.28 -16.99
CA ILE A 166 -8.92 3.34 -15.88
C ILE A 166 -8.90 4.08 -14.54
N VAL A 167 -8.01 5.07 -14.36
CA VAL A 167 -7.89 5.77 -13.09
C VAL A 167 -9.12 6.61 -12.77
N THR A 168 -9.77 7.18 -13.79
CA THR A 168 -11.03 7.93 -13.64
C THR A 168 -12.16 7.00 -13.20
N ALA A 169 -12.32 5.85 -13.87
CA ALA A 169 -13.35 4.86 -13.51
C ALA A 169 -13.18 4.37 -12.07
N LEU A 170 -11.94 4.10 -11.63
CA LEU A 170 -11.66 3.75 -10.24
C LEU A 170 -12.00 4.89 -9.28
N GLY A 171 -11.63 6.12 -9.62
CA GLY A 171 -11.91 7.30 -8.80
C GLY A 171 -13.39 7.58 -8.64
N GLU A 172 -14.18 7.38 -9.68
CA GLU A 172 -15.63 7.51 -9.61
C GLU A 172 -16.28 6.40 -8.78
N MET A 173 -15.79 5.16 -8.94
CA MET A 173 -16.33 3.98 -8.25
C MET A 173 -15.95 3.92 -6.76
N TYR A 174 -14.72 4.34 -6.41
CA TYR A 174 -14.16 4.16 -5.07
C TYR A 174 -13.82 5.51 -4.40
N ALA A 175 -12.58 5.97 -4.53
CA ALA A 175 -11.99 7.05 -3.74
C ALA A 175 -10.95 7.84 -4.53
N ASN A 176 -10.06 8.57 -3.85
CA ASN A 176 -8.79 8.97 -4.44
C ASN A 176 -7.99 7.73 -4.84
N VAL A 177 -7.30 7.79 -5.97
CA VAL A 177 -6.57 6.62 -6.51
C VAL A 177 -5.15 7.01 -6.87
N ILE A 178 -4.20 6.13 -6.59
CA ILE A 178 -2.87 6.15 -7.18
C ILE A 178 -2.55 4.74 -7.69
N ILE A 179 -2.56 4.56 -9.02
CA ILE A 179 -2.07 3.34 -9.66
C ILE A 179 -0.55 3.41 -9.69
N THR A 180 0.12 2.49 -9.00
CA THR A 180 1.58 2.46 -8.91
C THR A 180 2.20 1.77 -10.12
N GLY A 181 3.26 2.34 -10.70
CA GLY A 181 4.05 1.65 -11.74
C GLY A 181 3.32 1.38 -13.06
N THR A 182 2.43 2.28 -13.49
CA THR A 182 1.75 2.21 -14.78
C THR A 182 2.77 2.30 -15.93
N LYS A 183 2.83 1.28 -16.77
CA LYS A 183 3.69 1.23 -17.96
C LYS A 183 2.93 1.74 -19.19
N PHE A 184 3.61 2.55 -20.00
CA PHE A 184 3.02 3.12 -21.22
C PHE A 184 3.61 2.53 -22.49
N THR A 185 2.86 2.64 -23.59
CA THR A 185 3.25 2.15 -24.93
C THR A 185 4.48 2.85 -25.48
N ASP A 186 4.81 4.06 -25.00
CA ASP A 186 6.03 4.80 -25.34
C ASP A 186 7.27 4.36 -24.51
N GLY A 187 7.14 3.34 -23.66
CA GLY A 187 8.17 2.81 -22.78
C GLY A 187 8.37 3.56 -21.48
N SER A 188 7.65 4.67 -21.27
CA SER A 188 7.70 5.40 -19.99
C SER A 188 6.92 4.66 -18.89
N VAL A 189 7.22 5.00 -17.63
CA VAL A 189 6.51 4.49 -16.45
C VAL A 189 6.12 5.66 -15.55
N ALA A 190 4.93 5.62 -14.95
CA ALA A 190 4.50 6.65 -14.01
C ALA A 190 3.62 6.07 -12.89
N CYS A 191 3.47 6.82 -11.78
CA CYS A 191 2.29 6.71 -10.96
C CYS A 191 1.16 7.51 -11.63
N THR A 192 0.00 6.87 -11.80
CA THR A 192 -1.20 7.50 -12.38
C THR A 192 -2.20 7.76 -11.27
N GLY A 193 -2.53 9.02 -11.02
CA GLY A 193 -3.38 9.41 -9.91
C GLY A 193 -4.69 10.08 -10.33
N TYR A 194 -5.72 9.95 -9.49
CA TYR A 194 -6.99 10.67 -9.57
C TYR A 194 -7.31 11.33 -8.23
N ASP A 195 -7.39 12.65 -8.25
CA ASP A 195 -7.87 13.46 -7.13
C ASP A 195 -9.39 13.62 -7.27
N LYS A 196 -10.13 12.93 -6.41
CA LYS A 196 -11.60 12.86 -6.49
C LYS A 196 -12.27 14.20 -6.19
N GLU A 197 -11.70 14.98 -5.29
CA GLU A 197 -12.25 16.30 -4.93
C GLU A 197 -12.13 17.27 -6.10
N LYS A 198 -10.97 17.28 -6.78
CA LYS A 198 -10.70 18.16 -7.93
C LYS A 198 -11.19 17.58 -9.26
N LYS A 199 -11.51 16.28 -9.29
CA LYS A 199 -11.76 15.51 -10.53
C LYS A 199 -10.60 15.63 -11.52
N GLU A 200 -9.36 15.59 -11.02
CA GLU A 200 -8.13 15.78 -11.78
C GLU A 200 -7.35 14.49 -11.90
N VAL A 201 -7.00 14.09 -13.12
CA VAL A 201 -6.03 13.02 -13.39
C VAL A 201 -4.64 13.65 -13.44
N PHE A 202 -3.66 12.97 -12.81
CA PHE A 202 -2.27 13.38 -12.88
C PHE A 202 -1.34 12.18 -13.10
N PHE A 203 -0.18 12.47 -13.68
CA PHE A 203 0.89 11.50 -13.91
C PHE A 203 2.16 11.98 -13.23
N ILE A 204 2.80 11.13 -12.45
CA ILE A 204 4.11 11.35 -11.85
C ILE A 204 5.11 10.42 -12.56
N PRO A 205 5.91 10.92 -13.52
CA PRO A 205 6.88 10.10 -14.22
C PRO A 205 7.89 9.47 -13.28
N LEU A 206 8.26 8.21 -13.53
CA LEU A 206 9.22 7.46 -12.73
C LEU A 206 10.52 7.21 -13.51
N ASN A 207 11.66 7.36 -12.84
CA ASN A 207 12.95 6.85 -13.30
C ASN A 207 13.00 5.35 -13.04
N TYR A 208 12.37 4.58 -13.94
CA TYR A 208 12.15 3.16 -13.76
C TYR A 208 13.41 2.34 -14.00
N LEU A 209 13.81 1.54 -13.01
CA LEU A 209 14.77 0.46 -13.17
C LEU A 209 14.03 -0.86 -13.39
N PRO A 210 14.44 -1.73 -14.35
CA PRO A 210 13.74 -2.97 -14.67
C PRO A 210 14.03 -4.06 -13.64
N VAL A 211 13.79 -3.74 -12.36
CA VAL A 211 13.96 -4.62 -11.20
C VAL A 211 12.70 -4.62 -10.36
N SER A 212 12.44 -5.73 -9.69
CA SER A 212 11.30 -5.84 -8.76
C SER A 212 11.82 -6.26 -7.39
N TYR A 213 11.43 -5.50 -6.39
CA TYR A 213 11.75 -5.78 -4.99
C TYR A 213 10.45 -5.93 -4.19
N PRO A 214 10.30 -7.05 -3.44
CA PRO A 214 9.18 -7.20 -2.51
C PRO A 214 9.10 -6.03 -1.53
N GLY A 215 7.89 -5.63 -1.17
CA GLY A 215 7.65 -4.59 -0.17
C GLY A 215 7.79 -3.16 -0.67
N THR A 216 8.09 -2.94 -1.96
CA THR A 216 8.17 -1.58 -2.54
C THR A 216 6.79 -0.89 -2.51
N GLY A 217 5.70 -1.63 -2.76
CA GLY A 217 4.32 -1.14 -2.63
C GLY A 217 3.98 -0.77 -1.19
N ASP A 218 4.31 -1.65 -0.23
CA ASP A 218 4.12 -1.38 1.20
C ASP A 218 4.86 -0.10 1.65
N LEU A 219 6.13 0.05 1.21
CA LEU A 219 6.91 1.24 1.50
C LEU A 219 6.30 2.49 0.85
N PHE A 220 5.81 2.36 -0.39
CA PHE A 220 5.10 3.44 -1.09
C PHE A 220 3.88 3.88 -0.29
N GLY A 221 3.01 2.96 0.11
CA GLY A 221 1.82 3.25 0.91
C GLY A 221 2.15 3.91 2.25
N GLY A 222 3.18 3.42 2.96
CA GLY A 222 3.65 4.00 4.23
C GLY A 222 4.16 5.43 4.08
N CYS A 223 4.98 5.71 3.05
CA CYS A 223 5.48 7.05 2.74
C CYS A 223 4.35 7.99 2.29
N LEU A 224 3.44 7.49 1.44
CA LEU A 224 2.28 8.25 0.96
C LEU A 224 1.39 8.67 2.13
N ALA A 225 1.06 7.73 3.03
CA ALA A 225 0.30 8.03 4.25
C ALA A 225 0.98 9.13 5.07
N ALA A 226 2.30 9.03 5.25
CA ALA A 226 3.07 10.03 6.00
C ALA A 226 2.99 11.42 5.36
N PHE A 227 3.19 11.55 4.05
CA PHE A 227 3.12 12.83 3.36
C PHE A 227 1.71 13.41 3.33
N VAL A 228 0.66 12.59 3.20
CA VAL A 228 -0.73 13.05 3.32
C VAL A 228 -1.01 13.55 4.73
N LEU A 229 -0.56 12.84 5.76
CA LEU A 229 -0.70 13.25 7.15
C LEU A 229 0.06 14.54 7.49
N GLU A 230 1.14 14.86 6.77
CA GLU A 230 1.82 16.16 6.87
C GLU A 230 0.99 17.34 6.27
N GLY A 231 -0.11 17.04 5.57
CA GLY A 231 -0.98 18.04 4.95
C GLY A 231 -0.64 18.34 3.49
N ASN A 232 0.20 17.51 2.83
CA ASN A 232 0.41 17.65 1.38
C ASN A 232 -0.87 17.23 0.63
N ASN A 233 -1.17 17.91 -0.49
CA ASN A 233 -2.20 17.42 -1.42
C ASN A 233 -1.76 16.09 -2.07
N LEU A 234 -2.72 15.34 -2.62
CA LEU A 234 -2.49 13.99 -3.13
C LEU A 234 -1.37 13.91 -4.16
N LYS A 235 -1.34 14.83 -5.14
CA LYS A 235 -0.33 14.87 -6.20
C LYS A 235 1.08 15.10 -5.63
N THR A 236 1.22 16.08 -4.74
CA THR A 236 2.50 16.37 -4.07
C THR A 236 2.96 15.22 -3.18
N ALA A 237 2.04 14.59 -2.42
CA ALA A 237 2.35 13.42 -1.60
C ALA A 237 2.83 12.25 -2.46
N CYS A 238 2.14 11.98 -3.59
CA CYS A 238 2.53 10.96 -4.55
C CYS A 238 3.93 11.24 -5.14
N GLU A 239 4.20 12.49 -5.55
CA GLU A 239 5.49 12.87 -6.13
C GLU A 239 6.64 12.69 -5.12
N LYS A 240 6.50 13.21 -3.91
CA LYS A 240 7.51 13.04 -2.85
C LYS A 240 7.77 11.56 -2.56
N THR A 241 6.71 10.77 -2.47
CA THR A 241 6.79 9.32 -2.28
C THR A 241 7.57 8.66 -3.43
N ALA A 242 7.20 8.95 -4.67
CA ALA A 242 7.84 8.40 -5.86
C ALA A 242 9.35 8.72 -5.86
N ARG A 243 9.73 9.98 -5.59
CA ARG A 243 11.16 10.39 -5.55
C ARG A 243 11.94 9.66 -4.45
N PHE A 244 11.33 9.41 -3.30
CA PHE A 244 11.97 8.63 -2.24
C PHE A 244 12.13 7.16 -2.65
N ILE A 245 11.09 6.53 -3.19
CA ILE A 245 11.14 5.13 -3.66
C ILE A 245 12.21 4.95 -4.75
N GLU A 246 12.30 5.86 -5.72
CA GLU A 246 13.35 5.83 -6.75
C GLU A 246 14.77 5.81 -6.14
N LYS A 247 15.03 6.65 -5.14
CA LYS A 247 16.32 6.69 -4.44
C LYS A 247 16.61 5.35 -3.73
N VAL A 248 15.62 4.79 -3.04
CA VAL A 248 15.77 3.52 -2.31
C VAL A 248 16.04 2.36 -3.28
N VAL A 249 15.28 2.29 -4.38
CA VAL A 249 15.44 1.27 -5.41
C VAL A 249 16.83 1.39 -6.08
N ALA A 250 17.24 2.60 -6.47
CA ALA A 250 18.54 2.83 -7.08
C ALA A 250 19.68 2.42 -6.15
N TYR A 251 19.65 2.83 -4.89
CA TYR A 251 20.64 2.45 -3.89
C TYR A 251 20.72 0.93 -3.71
N THR A 252 19.57 0.25 -3.62
CA THR A 252 19.54 -1.21 -3.48
C THR A 252 20.10 -1.91 -4.71
N TYR A 253 19.75 -1.42 -5.90
CA TYR A 253 20.25 -1.96 -7.17
C TYR A 253 21.77 -1.85 -7.29
N GLU A 254 22.32 -0.70 -6.92
CA GLU A 254 23.78 -0.45 -6.93
C GLU A 254 24.55 -1.29 -5.91
N SER A 255 23.90 -1.72 -4.81
CA SER A 255 24.54 -2.59 -3.81
C SER A 255 24.82 -4.01 -4.33
N GLY A 256 24.11 -4.45 -5.38
CA GLY A 256 24.27 -5.78 -5.97
C GLY A 256 23.73 -6.93 -5.11
N ASP A 257 22.99 -6.64 -4.05
CA ASP A 257 22.42 -7.65 -3.16
C ASP A 257 21.23 -8.40 -3.78
N GLU A 258 20.92 -9.56 -3.20
CA GLU A 258 19.79 -10.38 -3.64
C GLU A 258 18.45 -9.62 -3.47
N THR A 259 17.68 -9.55 -4.56
CA THR A 259 16.40 -8.80 -4.62
C THR A 259 15.32 -9.37 -3.70
N LYS A 260 15.38 -10.66 -3.38
CA LYS A 260 14.32 -11.40 -2.67
C LYS A 260 13.98 -10.89 -1.26
N PHE A 261 14.87 -10.14 -0.62
CA PHE A 261 14.66 -9.63 0.75
C PHE A 261 14.17 -8.17 0.78
N GLY A 262 13.80 -7.60 -0.36
CA GLY A 262 13.29 -6.24 -0.47
C GLY A 262 14.36 -5.17 -0.51
N VAL A 263 13.93 -3.93 -0.51
CA VAL A 263 14.80 -2.75 -0.68
C VAL A 263 15.55 -2.37 0.61
N HIS A 264 16.76 -1.82 0.49
CA HIS A 264 17.58 -1.33 1.61
C HIS A 264 17.10 0.02 2.10
N ILE A 265 16.12 0.04 2.98
CA ILE A 265 15.54 1.30 3.49
C ILE A 265 16.39 1.94 4.59
N GLU A 266 17.13 1.15 5.36
CA GLU A 266 17.79 1.58 6.60
C GLU A 266 18.72 2.78 6.37
N PRO A 267 19.65 2.76 5.40
CA PRO A 267 20.52 3.92 5.14
C PRO A 267 19.82 5.06 4.43
N MET A 268 18.60 4.80 3.89
CA MET A 268 17.85 5.75 3.06
C MET A 268 16.83 6.58 3.84
N LEU A 269 16.43 6.13 5.05
CA LEU A 269 15.40 6.82 5.86
C LEU A 269 15.74 8.30 6.14
N LYS A 270 17.01 8.67 6.22
CA LYS A 270 17.45 10.07 6.36
C LYS A 270 16.93 10.98 5.23
N TYR A 271 16.81 10.45 4.01
CA TYR A 271 16.30 11.20 2.85
C TYR A 271 14.77 11.31 2.80
N LEU A 272 14.09 10.65 3.71
CA LEU A 272 12.65 10.79 3.88
C LEU A 272 12.31 11.99 4.79
N VAL A 273 13.25 12.39 5.67
CA VAL A 273 13.07 13.51 6.61
C VAL A 273 13.50 14.84 6.03
N ASP A 274 14.41 14.84 5.05
CA ASP A 274 14.85 16.04 4.32
C ASP A 274 13.76 16.47 3.32
#